data_cb8105cd2d164ce63e78760485457a8d
#
_entry.id   cb8105cd2d164ce63e78760485457a8d
#
_cell.length_a   1.000
_cell.length_b   1.000
_cell.length_c   1.000
_cell.angle_alpha   90.00
_cell.angle_beta   90.00
_cell.angle_gamma   90.00
#
_symmetry.space_group_name_H-M   'P 1'
#
loop_
_entity.id
_entity.type
_entity.pdbx_description
1 polymer ?
#
loop_
_entity_poly.entity_id
_entity_poly.type
_entity_poly.pdbx_seq_one_letter_code
_entity_poly.pdbx_strand_id
1 'polypeptide(L)'
;MKRSVHSRNWKDVVNKYCLLLLVFILSSCSKDEETPLPEQPGSGVSSFNFTALKVNDVFNGYSYYGLNDKPVFKVSFSNPIDRTSVPVSVKLSDATGQAIPVSISYLQGDSTLSATPITALKPLGKYFFDVQTNIKSTAGKYLSAPITVNFITALDPGDKFPRLSDEQLLDLVQKQTFKYFWDFGHPVSGMARERNTAGNTVTTGGTGFGVMAIVTAVNRDFITRQQGAARVRQIVDFLKKADRYHGAFSHWMDGNSGETIPFSLKDNGGDLVETALLMQGLLTAKQYFNAENATEKSIAKDIQALYESVEWDWYTKNGNSLFWHWSPEYQWDMNLPIKGWNEALITYVLAAASPMHSISKSVYDQGWAGNGAIRNGNTYFNQVLPLGSSSGGPLFFAQYSFLGLNPNGLKDAYADYGTQVKSHALIQYEYAKANPKAYYGYGENCWGLTASDDINGYLTHEINNDNGVVSPTAALSSFPYTPAESMKALRFFYYQLGDKIWGKYGFTDAFSLHHAWFADSTLAIDQGPMIIMIENYRSQLLWKLFMSNQEVKTGLRKLGFSSPNI
;
A
#
# COMPACT_ATOMS: atom_id res chain seq x y z
N MET A 1 -21.46 -22.10 25.80
CA MET A 1 -21.65 -22.89 24.56
C MET A 1 -20.41 -22.78 23.71
N LYS A 2 -19.56 -23.82 23.69
CA LYS A 2 -18.33 -23.88 22.93
C LYS A 2 -18.65 -24.24 21.47
N ARG A 3 -18.22 -23.42 20.50
CA ARG A 3 -18.15 -23.82 19.09
C ARG A 3 -16.68 -23.98 18.72
N SER A 4 -16.30 -25.21 18.43
CA SER A 4 -15.00 -25.60 17.91
C SER A 4 -14.86 -25.15 16.46
N VAL A 5 -13.77 -24.44 16.16
CA VAL A 5 -13.33 -24.15 14.78
C VAL A 5 -12.27 -25.19 14.40
N HIS A 6 -12.59 -26.01 13.42
CA HIS A 6 -11.69 -27.02 12.85
C HIS A 6 -10.64 -26.32 11.95
N SER A 7 -9.37 -26.39 12.35
CA SER A 7 -8.24 -26.06 11.50
C SER A 7 -8.03 -27.17 10.46
N ARG A 8 -8.16 -26.86 9.18
CA ARG A 8 -7.75 -27.76 8.09
C ARG A 8 -6.25 -27.59 7.83
N ASN A 9 -5.53 -28.70 8.01
CA ASN A 9 -4.10 -28.84 7.76
C ASN A 9 -3.78 -28.70 6.25
N TRP A 10 -2.91 -27.80 5.89
CA TRP A 10 -2.50 -27.48 4.50
C TRP A 10 -1.51 -28.50 3.89
N LYS A 11 -1.14 -29.54 4.59
CA LYS A 11 -0.21 -30.59 4.11
C LYS A 11 -0.84 -31.70 3.26
N ASP A 12 -2.16 -31.79 3.17
CA ASP A 12 -2.83 -32.92 2.49
C ASP A 12 -3.27 -32.61 1.05
N VAL A 13 -2.98 -31.44 0.50
CA VAL A 13 -3.41 -31.04 -0.86
C VAL A 13 -2.33 -31.26 -1.93
N VAL A 14 -1.07 -31.50 -1.57
CA VAL A 14 0.04 -31.59 -2.55
C VAL A 14 0.30 -33.00 -3.07
N ASN A 15 -0.35 -34.05 -2.54
CA ASN A 15 0.00 -35.45 -2.86
C ASN A 15 -1.01 -36.23 -3.73
N LYS A 16 -1.91 -35.56 -4.48
CA LYS A 16 -2.93 -36.26 -5.28
C LYS A 16 -2.91 -36.05 -6.79
N TYR A 17 -1.95 -35.36 -7.37
CA TYR A 17 -1.89 -35.10 -8.81
C TYR A 17 -0.56 -35.45 -9.49
N CYS A 18 0.11 -36.51 -9.05
CA CYS A 18 1.32 -37.03 -9.71
C CYS A 18 1.27 -38.54 -9.87
N LEU A 19 0.24 -39.09 -10.54
CA LEU A 19 0.28 -40.47 -11.03
C LEU A 19 -0.84 -40.72 -12.04
N LEU A 20 -0.64 -40.29 -13.31
CA LEU A 20 -1.42 -40.80 -14.47
C LEU A 20 -0.86 -40.20 -15.77
N LEU A 21 0.33 -40.66 -16.16
CA LEU A 21 0.84 -40.48 -17.54
C LEU A 21 2.00 -41.43 -17.76
N LEU A 22 1.67 -42.69 -18.08
CA LEU A 22 2.55 -43.64 -18.78
C LEU A 22 1.78 -44.95 -18.96
N VAL A 23 1.17 -45.12 -20.10
CA VAL A 23 0.98 -46.40 -20.83
C VAL A 23 0.15 -46.09 -22.07
N PHE A 24 0.76 -46.04 -23.24
CA PHE A 24 0.20 -46.54 -24.51
C PHE A 24 1.21 -46.36 -25.63
N ILE A 25 1.96 -47.41 -25.88
CA ILE A 25 2.53 -47.71 -27.20
C ILE A 25 2.48 -49.23 -27.37
N LEU A 26 2.02 -49.62 -28.53
CA LEU A 26 2.11 -50.90 -29.23
C LEU A 26 0.80 -51.68 -29.40
N SER A 27 0.34 -51.64 -30.62
CA SER A 27 0.02 -52.81 -31.45
C SER A 27 -0.71 -52.36 -32.71
N SER A 28 -0.17 -52.55 -33.76
CA SER A 28 0.01 -53.55 -34.82
C SER A 28 -1.07 -53.42 -35.92
N CYS A 29 -0.54 -53.20 -37.15
CA CYS A 29 -1.28 -53.24 -38.41
C CYS A 29 -1.98 -54.57 -38.66
N SER A 30 -3.25 -54.51 -39.09
CA SER A 30 -3.83 -55.48 -40.00
C SER A 30 -4.63 -54.73 -41.07
N LYS A 31 -4.31 -55.06 -42.32
CA LYS A 31 -5.06 -54.64 -43.52
C LYS A 31 -6.34 -55.47 -43.59
N ASP A 32 -7.48 -54.79 -43.67
CA ASP A 32 -8.71 -55.38 -44.21
C ASP A 32 -9.32 -54.41 -45.21
N GLU A 33 -9.86 -54.99 -46.31
CA GLU A 33 -10.34 -54.34 -47.52
C GLU A 33 -11.56 -53.42 -47.26
N GLU A 34 -11.47 -52.21 -47.78
CA GLU A 34 -12.59 -51.24 -47.78
C GLU A 34 -13.65 -51.63 -48.80
N THR A 35 -14.86 -51.92 -48.33
CA THR A 35 -16.08 -51.80 -49.11
C THR A 35 -16.59 -50.37 -49.04
N PRO A 36 -16.91 -49.69 -50.16
CA PRO A 36 -17.40 -48.31 -50.11
C PRO A 36 -18.80 -48.31 -49.50
N LEU A 37 -18.94 -47.62 -48.39
CA LEU A 37 -20.25 -47.21 -47.84
C LEU A 37 -20.86 -46.12 -48.73
N PRO A 38 -22.18 -46.14 -48.95
CA PRO A 38 -22.85 -45.13 -49.77
C PRO A 38 -22.71 -43.75 -49.08
N GLU A 39 -22.31 -42.76 -49.87
CA GLU A 39 -22.31 -41.34 -49.46
C GLU A 39 -23.69 -40.94 -48.96
N GLN A 40 -23.83 -40.69 -47.69
CA GLN A 40 -24.97 -39.93 -47.16
C GLN A 40 -24.85 -38.49 -47.64
N PRO A 41 -25.92 -37.88 -48.17
CA PRO A 41 -25.91 -36.47 -48.50
C PRO A 41 -25.58 -35.68 -47.23
N GLY A 42 -24.46 -34.99 -47.23
CA GLY A 42 -24.02 -34.14 -46.11
C GLY A 42 -25.10 -33.13 -45.79
N SER A 43 -25.85 -33.36 -44.71
CA SER A 43 -26.55 -32.32 -44.01
C SER A 43 -25.46 -31.47 -43.34
N GLY A 44 -25.03 -30.44 -44.04
CA GLY A 44 -24.16 -29.40 -43.47
C GLY A 44 -24.91 -28.76 -42.32
N VAL A 45 -24.76 -29.32 -41.10
CA VAL A 45 -25.27 -28.73 -39.89
C VAL A 45 -24.36 -27.54 -39.60
N SER A 46 -24.65 -26.41 -40.24
CA SER A 46 -23.91 -25.18 -39.95
C SER A 46 -24.03 -24.87 -38.46
N SER A 47 -22.92 -25.01 -37.75
CA SER A 47 -22.84 -24.62 -36.33
C SER A 47 -23.02 -23.11 -36.20
N PHE A 48 -23.69 -22.65 -35.15
CA PHE A 48 -23.79 -21.22 -34.83
C PHE A 48 -22.66 -20.85 -33.86
N ASN A 49 -21.64 -20.19 -34.40
CA ASN A 49 -20.43 -19.88 -33.68
C ASN A 49 -20.17 -18.39 -33.64
N PHE A 50 -19.53 -17.95 -32.55
CA PHE A 50 -18.88 -16.65 -32.45
C PHE A 50 -17.73 -16.54 -33.45
N THR A 51 -17.60 -15.42 -34.16
CA THR A 51 -16.54 -15.19 -35.14
C THR A 51 -15.66 -13.97 -34.84
N ALA A 52 -16.25 -12.88 -34.28
CA ALA A 52 -15.47 -11.67 -33.94
C ALA A 52 -16.15 -10.85 -32.84
N LEU A 53 -15.32 -10.18 -32.06
CA LEU A 53 -15.69 -9.14 -31.09
C LEU A 53 -14.96 -7.85 -31.44
N LYS A 54 -15.67 -6.71 -31.41
CA LYS A 54 -15.05 -5.37 -31.40
C LYS A 54 -15.76 -4.49 -30.39
N VAL A 55 -14.98 -3.77 -29.60
CA VAL A 55 -15.48 -2.71 -28.70
C VAL A 55 -14.94 -1.39 -29.22
N ASN A 56 -15.81 -0.43 -29.54
CA ASN A 56 -15.45 0.80 -30.24
C ASN A 56 -14.58 0.53 -31.50
N ASP A 57 -14.96 -0.46 -32.28
CA ASP A 57 -14.30 -0.93 -33.51
C ASP A 57 -12.90 -1.58 -33.33
N VAL A 58 -12.44 -1.79 -32.11
CA VAL A 58 -11.14 -2.41 -31.78
C VAL A 58 -11.37 -3.74 -31.06
N PHE A 59 -10.57 -4.76 -31.38
CA PHE A 59 -10.43 -5.98 -30.55
C PHE A 59 -9.18 -5.89 -29.71
N ASN A 60 -9.34 -5.97 -28.39
CA ASN A 60 -8.25 -6.01 -27.42
C ASN A 60 -8.56 -7.04 -26.31
N GLY A 61 -8.91 -8.26 -26.70
CA GLY A 61 -9.31 -9.31 -25.78
C GLY A 61 -10.73 -9.14 -25.23
N TYR A 62 -10.94 -9.59 -23.99
CA TYR A 62 -12.25 -9.58 -23.33
C TYR A 62 -12.28 -8.69 -22.07
N SER A 63 -11.23 -7.92 -21.83
CA SER A 63 -11.15 -6.95 -20.75
C SER A 63 -10.72 -5.59 -21.30
N TYR A 64 -11.50 -4.55 -21.01
CA TYR A 64 -11.27 -3.20 -21.51
C TYR A 64 -11.25 -2.19 -20.35
N TYR A 65 -10.40 -1.17 -20.48
CA TYR A 65 -10.23 -0.12 -19.49
C TYR A 65 -10.34 1.26 -20.14
N GLY A 66 -10.92 2.20 -19.40
CA GLY A 66 -11.04 3.58 -19.87
C GLY A 66 -11.99 3.75 -21.08
N LEU A 67 -13.01 2.90 -21.20
CA LEU A 67 -14.02 3.09 -22.25
C LEU A 67 -14.84 4.36 -21.98
N ASN A 68 -15.30 5.01 -23.05
CA ASN A 68 -16.26 6.10 -22.94
C ASN A 68 -17.56 5.65 -22.24
N ASP A 69 -18.41 6.59 -21.90
CA ASP A 69 -19.66 6.36 -21.18
C ASP A 69 -20.77 5.67 -22.03
N LYS A 70 -20.57 5.54 -23.35
CA LYS A 70 -21.44 4.82 -24.27
C LYS A 70 -20.67 3.94 -25.26
N PRO A 71 -19.99 2.87 -24.76
CA PRO A 71 -19.21 2.00 -25.62
C PRO A 71 -20.11 1.21 -26.57
N VAL A 72 -19.59 0.93 -27.75
CA VAL A 72 -20.27 0.15 -28.81
C VAL A 72 -19.67 -1.25 -28.83
N PHE A 73 -20.49 -2.27 -28.55
CA PHE A 73 -20.11 -3.68 -28.61
C PHE A 73 -20.62 -4.29 -29.92
N LYS A 74 -19.73 -4.75 -30.78
CA LYS A 74 -20.06 -5.46 -32.03
C LYS A 74 -19.62 -6.92 -31.87
N VAL A 75 -20.61 -7.84 -31.96
CA VAL A 75 -20.39 -9.29 -31.87
C VAL A 75 -20.85 -9.93 -33.14
N SER A 76 -19.95 -10.62 -33.83
CA SER A 76 -20.23 -11.28 -35.12
C SER A 76 -20.32 -12.79 -34.94
N PHE A 77 -21.17 -13.40 -35.75
CA PHE A 77 -21.48 -14.82 -35.74
C PHE A 77 -21.37 -15.43 -37.15
N SER A 78 -21.25 -16.76 -37.20
CA SER A 78 -21.11 -17.52 -38.45
C SER A 78 -22.38 -17.49 -39.35
N ASN A 79 -23.54 -17.16 -38.78
CA ASN A 79 -24.84 -17.16 -39.44
C ASN A 79 -25.69 -15.98 -38.96
N PRO A 80 -26.74 -15.60 -39.71
CA PRO A 80 -27.72 -14.59 -39.28
C PRO A 80 -28.40 -14.97 -37.96
N ILE A 81 -28.60 -13.97 -37.10
CA ILE A 81 -29.21 -14.08 -35.77
C ILE A 81 -30.72 -14.10 -35.87
N ASP A 82 -31.38 -14.98 -35.14
CA ASP A 82 -32.80 -14.87 -34.83
C ASP A 82 -32.99 -13.72 -33.81
N ARG A 83 -33.50 -12.58 -34.30
CA ARG A 83 -33.70 -11.35 -33.52
C ARG A 83 -34.59 -11.57 -32.30
N THR A 84 -35.48 -12.55 -32.29
CA THR A 84 -36.40 -12.85 -31.19
C THR A 84 -35.66 -13.45 -29.97
N SER A 85 -34.49 -14.06 -30.20
CA SER A 85 -33.65 -14.63 -29.15
C SER A 85 -32.75 -13.60 -28.42
N VAL A 86 -32.56 -12.40 -29.01
CA VAL A 86 -31.59 -11.40 -28.52
C VAL A 86 -31.99 -10.78 -27.18
N PRO A 87 -33.26 -10.38 -26.91
CA PRO A 87 -33.61 -9.71 -25.64
C PRO A 87 -33.34 -10.52 -24.38
N VAL A 88 -33.35 -11.84 -24.46
CA VAL A 88 -33.09 -12.74 -23.31
C VAL A 88 -31.67 -13.25 -23.26
N SER A 89 -30.88 -12.98 -24.31
CA SER A 89 -29.52 -13.51 -24.48
C SER A 89 -28.44 -12.45 -24.32
N VAL A 90 -28.76 -11.18 -24.55
CA VAL A 90 -27.78 -10.08 -24.51
C VAL A 90 -28.05 -9.20 -23.28
N LYS A 91 -27.06 -9.05 -22.44
CA LYS A 91 -27.18 -8.29 -21.20
C LYS A 91 -25.96 -7.37 -21.00
N LEU A 92 -26.23 -6.13 -20.62
CA LEU A 92 -25.24 -5.25 -20.01
C LEU A 92 -25.61 -5.11 -18.53
N SER A 93 -24.63 -5.26 -17.62
CA SER A 93 -24.86 -5.10 -16.17
C SER A 93 -23.70 -4.40 -15.49
N ASP A 94 -23.97 -3.76 -14.35
CA ASP A 94 -22.94 -3.25 -13.46
C ASP A 94 -22.37 -4.35 -12.54
N ALA A 95 -21.42 -3.97 -11.68
CA ALA A 95 -20.75 -4.88 -10.75
C ALA A 95 -21.70 -5.50 -9.71
N THR A 96 -22.88 -4.92 -9.47
CA THR A 96 -23.92 -5.49 -8.57
C THR A 96 -24.83 -6.49 -9.29
N GLY A 97 -24.68 -6.63 -10.62
CA GLY A 97 -25.54 -7.44 -11.47
C GLY A 97 -26.81 -6.74 -11.95
N GLN A 98 -26.97 -5.44 -11.63
CA GLN A 98 -28.11 -4.65 -12.12
C GLN A 98 -28.04 -4.49 -13.62
N ALA A 99 -29.12 -4.83 -14.32
CA ALA A 99 -29.22 -4.73 -15.77
C ALA A 99 -29.29 -3.26 -16.23
N ILE A 100 -28.57 -2.95 -17.30
CA ILE A 100 -28.52 -1.63 -17.94
C ILE A 100 -29.15 -1.78 -19.34
N PRO A 101 -30.13 -0.97 -19.69
CA PRO A 101 -30.77 -1.03 -21.00
C PRO A 101 -29.78 -0.70 -22.12
N VAL A 102 -29.83 -1.51 -23.20
CA VAL A 102 -29.01 -1.34 -24.40
C VAL A 102 -29.90 -1.16 -25.64
N SER A 103 -29.46 -0.32 -26.56
CA SER A 103 -29.98 -0.23 -27.91
C SER A 103 -29.27 -1.27 -28.77
N ILE A 104 -30.03 -2.07 -29.50
CA ILE A 104 -29.52 -3.13 -30.38
C ILE A 104 -29.76 -2.76 -31.83
N SER A 105 -28.75 -2.93 -32.66
CA SER A 105 -28.86 -2.88 -34.11
C SER A 105 -28.16 -4.09 -34.76
N TYR A 106 -28.48 -4.36 -36.02
CA TYR A 106 -27.98 -5.53 -36.75
C TYR A 106 -27.26 -5.08 -38.02
N LEU A 107 -26.13 -5.70 -38.29
CA LEU A 107 -25.25 -5.40 -39.41
C LEU A 107 -24.95 -6.67 -40.21
N GLN A 108 -24.43 -6.52 -41.44
CA GLN A 108 -23.94 -7.63 -42.27
C GLN A 108 -24.98 -8.73 -42.46
N GLY A 109 -26.23 -8.35 -42.84
CA GLY A 109 -27.31 -9.31 -43.03
C GLY A 109 -27.66 -10.08 -41.74
N ASP A 110 -27.69 -9.37 -40.63
CA ASP A 110 -27.98 -9.90 -39.29
C ASP A 110 -26.92 -10.89 -38.70
N SER A 111 -25.75 -11.02 -39.34
CA SER A 111 -24.66 -11.83 -38.77
C SER A 111 -23.82 -11.08 -37.72
N THR A 112 -24.03 -9.78 -37.52
CA THR A 112 -23.39 -8.98 -36.51
C THR A 112 -24.41 -8.21 -35.68
N LEU A 113 -24.36 -8.38 -34.36
CA LEU A 113 -25.11 -7.61 -33.38
C LEU A 113 -24.26 -6.41 -32.94
N SER A 114 -24.86 -5.22 -32.89
CA SER A 114 -24.25 -4.02 -32.32
C SER A 114 -25.10 -3.54 -31.15
N ALA A 115 -24.50 -3.46 -29.95
CA ALA A 115 -25.15 -3.05 -28.69
C ALA A 115 -24.48 -1.80 -28.12
N THR A 116 -25.31 -0.83 -27.68
CA THR A 116 -24.83 0.42 -27.05
C THR A 116 -25.71 0.76 -25.86
N PRO A 117 -25.18 1.19 -24.70
CA PRO A 117 -25.98 1.67 -23.56
C PRO A 117 -26.91 2.82 -23.97
N ILE A 118 -28.18 2.77 -23.59
CA ILE A 118 -29.14 3.86 -23.88
C ILE A 118 -28.75 5.10 -23.07
N THR A 119 -28.43 4.94 -21.79
CA THR A 119 -27.97 6.02 -20.90
C THR A 119 -26.46 5.98 -20.73
N ALA A 120 -25.86 7.14 -20.50
CA ALA A 120 -24.44 7.25 -20.16
C ALA A 120 -24.11 6.42 -18.91
N LEU A 121 -23.03 5.66 -18.98
CA LEU A 121 -22.50 4.88 -17.85
C LEU A 121 -21.73 5.79 -16.89
N LYS A 122 -21.67 5.42 -15.61
CA LYS A 122 -20.93 6.20 -14.61
C LYS A 122 -19.42 6.10 -14.86
N PRO A 123 -18.65 7.19 -14.68
CA PRO A 123 -17.19 7.15 -14.73
C PRO A 123 -16.61 6.16 -13.70
N LEU A 124 -15.49 5.50 -14.05
CA LEU A 124 -14.83 4.47 -13.24
C LEU A 124 -15.78 3.35 -12.76
N GLY A 125 -16.89 3.14 -13.47
CA GLY A 125 -17.80 2.03 -13.21
C GLY A 125 -17.26 0.74 -13.82
N LYS A 126 -17.43 -0.37 -13.12
CA LYS A 126 -17.14 -1.73 -13.60
C LYS A 126 -18.41 -2.36 -14.15
N TYR A 127 -18.32 -2.88 -15.37
CA TYR A 127 -19.46 -3.40 -16.11
C TYR A 127 -19.13 -4.71 -16.82
N PHE A 128 -20.19 -5.46 -17.17
CA PHE A 128 -20.12 -6.73 -17.88
C PHE A 128 -21.10 -6.69 -19.06
N PHE A 129 -20.60 -6.99 -20.25
CA PHE A 129 -21.43 -7.21 -21.43
C PHE A 129 -21.39 -8.69 -21.77
N ASP A 130 -22.56 -9.34 -21.73
CA ASP A 130 -22.71 -10.79 -21.88
C ASP A 130 -23.57 -11.12 -23.08
N VAL A 131 -23.16 -12.14 -23.86
CA VAL A 131 -23.98 -12.83 -24.84
C VAL A 131 -24.07 -14.30 -24.43
N GLN A 132 -25.25 -14.73 -24.02
CA GLN A 132 -25.52 -16.06 -23.51
C GLN A 132 -25.74 -17.10 -24.60
N THR A 133 -25.58 -18.38 -24.26
CA THR A 133 -25.73 -19.48 -25.23
C THR A 133 -27.15 -19.70 -25.74
N ASN A 134 -28.16 -19.08 -25.13
CA ASN A 134 -29.55 -19.14 -25.62
C ASN A 134 -29.85 -18.23 -26.81
N ILE A 135 -28.88 -17.43 -27.29
CA ILE A 135 -29.00 -16.75 -28.60
C ILE A 135 -28.99 -17.79 -29.74
N LYS A 136 -29.81 -17.56 -30.75
CA LYS A 136 -30.01 -18.50 -31.85
C LYS A 136 -29.68 -17.87 -33.20
N SER A 137 -29.29 -18.72 -34.17
CA SER A 137 -29.33 -18.37 -35.57
C SER A 137 -30.76 -18.48 -36.14
N THR A 138 -31.01 -17.89 -37.30
CA THR A 138 -32.28 -18.07 -38.07
C THR A 138 -32.57 -19.52 -38.42
N ALA A 139 -31.55 -20.40 -38.43
CA ALA A 139 -31.68 -21.85 -38.58
C ALA A 139 -31.98 -22.58 -37.26
N GLY A 140 -32.26 -21.85 -36.16
CA GLY A 140 -32.61 -22.41 -34.86
C GLY A 140 -31.42 -23.02 -34.06
N LYS A 141 -30.17 -22.83 -34.50
CA LYS A 141 -28.97 -23.33 -33.79
C LYS A 141 -28.55 -22.36 -32.69
N TYR A 142 -28.18 -22.90 -31.54
CA TYR A 142 -27.71 -22.15 -30.37
C TYR A 142 -26.22 -21.84 -30.43
N LEU A 143 -25.78 -20.73 -29.78
CA LEU A 143 -24.39 -20.40 -29.63
C LEU A 143 -23.67 -21.46 -28.77
N SER A 144 -22.48 -21.88 -29.18
CA SER A 144 -21.73 -22.98 -28.55
C SER A 144 -21.16 -22.64 -27.21
N ALA A 145 -20.78 -21.37 -26.96
CA ALA A 145 -20.22 -20.89 -25.70
C ALA A 145 -20.62 -19.42 -25.45
N PRO A 146 -20.80 -18.99 -24.18
CA PRO A 146 -21.12 -17.61 -23.89
C PRO A 146 -19.92 -16.69 -24.16
N ILE A 147 -20.21 -15.40 -24.35
CA ILE A 147 -19.19 -14.35 -24.52
C ILE A 147 -19.40 -13.36 -23.38
N THR A 148 -18.36 -13.11 -22.59
CA THR A 148 -18.38 -12.09 -21.52
C THR A 148 -17.26 -11.09 -21.76
N VAL A 149 -17.61 -9.82 -21.81
CA VAL A 149 -16.68 -8.69 -21.90
C VAL A 149 -16.73 -7.92 -20.58
N ASN A 150 -15.60 -7.87 -19.89
CA ASN A 150 -15.42 -7.06 -18.69
C ASN A 150 -14.91 -5.67 -19.09
N PHE A 151 -15.41 -4.62 -18.49
CA PHE A 151 -14.83 -3.31 -18.76
C PHE A 151 -15.02 -2.30 -17.63
N ILE A 152 -14.12 -1.32 -17.63
CA ILE A 152 -14.17 -0.15 -16.75
C ILE A 152 -14.26 1.09 -17.64
N THR A 153 -15.19 1.98 -17.30
CA THR A 153 -15.35 3.26 -17.99
C THR A 153 -14.23 4.24 -17.64
N ALA A 154 -14.01 5.22 -18.48
CA ALA A 154 -13.01 6.26 -18.28
C ALA A 154 -13.25 7.05 -16.98
N LEU A 155 -12.15 7.54 -16.42
CA LEU A 155 -12.19 8.56 -15.37
C LEU A 155 -12.82 9.84 -15.93
N ASP A 156 -13.68 10.49 -15.17
CA ASP A 156 -14.13 11.84 -15.46
C ASP A 156 -12.95 12.83 -15.21
N PRO A 157 -12.43 13.50 -16.22
CA PRO A 157 -11.29 14.38 -16.11
C PRO A 157 -11.59 15.72 -15.41
N GLY A 158 -12.86 16.00 -15.11
CA GLY A 158 -13.29 17.23 -14.44
C GLY A 158 -12.80 17.31 -13.00
N ASP A 159 -12.41 18.53 -12.57
CA ASP A 159 -12.03 18.79 -11.19
C ASP A 159 -13.21 18.55 -10.24
N LYS A 160 -12.96 17.78 -9.16
CA LYS A 160 -13.97 17.50 -8.12
C LYS A 160 -14.08 18.62 -7.09
N PHE A 161 -13.02 19.41 -6.96
CA PHE A 161 -12.92 20.51 -6.02
C PHE A 161 -12.36 21.78 -6.69
N PRO A 162 -12.66 22.98 -6.16
CA PRO A 162 -12.07 24.22 -6.65
C PRO A 162 -10.55 24.21 -6.61
N ARG A 163 -9.91 24.78 -7.62
CA ARG A 163 -8.45 24.91 -7.70
C ARG A 163 -7.91 25.82 -6.59
N LEU A 164 -6.86 25.34 -5.92
CA LEU A 164 -6.09 26.03 -4.91
C LEU A 164 -4.66 26.26 -5.42
N SER A 165 -3.92 27.20 -4.80
CA SER A 165 -2.47 27.25 -4.97
C SER A 165 -1.82 26.01 -4.34
N ASP A 166 -0.60 25.67 -4.75
CA ASP A 166 0.12 24.52 -4.21
C ASP A 166 0.28 24.62 -2.68
N GLU A 167 0.62 25.79 -2.15
CA GLU A 167 0.74 26.01 -0.72
C GLU A 167 -0.59 25.81 0.03
N GLN A 168 -1.70 26.32 -0.52
CA GLN A 168 -3.03 26.11 0.05
C GLN A 168 -3.44 24.63 0.01
N LEU A 169 -3.07 23.91 -1.06
CA LEU A 169 -3.37 22.50 -1.18
C LEU A 169 -2.54 21.65 -0.18
N LEU A 170 -1.27 21.98 0.01
CA LEU A 170 -0.44 21.34 1.04
C LEU A 170 -0.96 21.62 2.45
N ASP A 171 -1.36 22.86 2.75
CA ASP A 171 -1.99 23.20 4.03
C ASP A 171 -3.28 22.40 4.26
N LEU A 172 -4.12 22.31 3.23
CA LEU A 172 -5.37 21.57 3.30
C LEU A 172 -5.11 20.08 3.60
N VAL A 173 -4.16 19.47 2.90
CA VAL A 173 -3.81 18.05 3.11
C VAL A 173 -3.30 17.84 4.53
N GLN A 174 -2.32 18.64 4.98
CA GLN A 174 -1.79 18.50 6.35
C GLN A 174 -2.88 18.70 7.40
N LYS A 175 -3.72 19.72 7.27
CA LYS A 175 -4.79 20.03 8.22
C LYS A 175 -5.89 18.98 8.25
N GLN A 176 -6.29 18.47 7.09
CA GLN A 176 -7.34 17.44 7.01
C GLN A 176 -6.85 16.10 7.55
N THR A 177 -5.62 15.71 7.18
CA THR A 177 -5.00 14.46 7.64
C THR A 177 -4.70 14.51 9.15
N PHE A 178 -4.33 15.66 9.69
CA PHE A 178 -4.10 15.85 11.13
C PHE A 178 -5.32 15.50 11.99
N LYS A 179 -6.55 15.64 11.47
CA LYS A 179 -7.77 15.24 12.19
C LYS A 179 -7.79 13.78 12.59
N TYR A 180 -7.08 12.92 11.87
CA TYR A 180 -6.92 11.52 12.25
C TYR A 180 -6.26 11.38 13.64
N PHE A 181 -5.20 12.10 13.88
CA PHE A 181 -4.47 12.06 15.15
C PHE A 181 -5.13 12.91 16.23
N TRP A 182 -5.82 13.98 15.86
CA TRP A 182 -6.38 14.94 16.80
C TRP A 182 -7.82 14.63 17.20
N ASP A 183 -8.72 14.54 16.21
CA ASP A 183 -10.15 14.33 16.45
C ASP A 183 -10.49 12.86 16.68
N PHE A 184 -9.74 11.95 16.05
CA PHE A 184 -9.96 10.50 16.13
C PHE A 184 -8.96 9.78 17.04
N GLY A 185 -7.92 10.45 17.53
CA GLY A 185 -7.01 9.93 18.56
C GLY A 185 -7.77 9.32 19.73
N HIS A 186 -7.21 8.28 20.35
CA HIS A 186 -7.91 7.56 21.42
C HIS A 186 -8.15 8.48 22.63
N PRO A 187 -9.38 8.56 23.18
CA PRO A 187 -9.73 9.61 24.17
C PRO A 187 -9.02 9.43 25.51
N VAL A 188 -8.70 8.20 25.93
CA VAL A 188 -8.04 7.93 27.21
C VAL A 188 -6.52 8.07 27.07
N SER A 189 -5.90 7.38 26.11
CA SER A 189 -4.45 7.41 25.94
C SER A 189 -3.93 8.62 25.18
N GLY A 190 -4.74 9.25 24.32
CA GLY A 190 -4.30 10.26 23.36
C GLY A 190 -3.53 9.68 22.16
N MET A 191 -3.25 8.38 22.15
CA MET A 191 -2.49 7.69 21.12
C MET A 191 -3.26 7.58 19.79
N ALA A 192 -2.55 7.30 18.72
CA ALA A 192 -3.14 7.03 17.41
C ALA A 192 -3.80 5.65 17.40
N ARG A 193 -5.07 5.58 17.00
CA ARG A 193 -5.69 4.30 16.65
C ARG A 193 -5.02 3.71 15.42
N GLU A 194 -4.98 2.39 15.31
CA GLU A 194 -4.31 1.71 14.20
C GLU A 194 -4.97 2.10 12.86
N ARG A 195 -6.31 1.99 12.77
CA ARG A 195 -7.12 2.43 11.62
C ARG A 195 -8.46 3.00 12.05
N ASN A 196 -9.18 3.59 11.11
CA ASN A 196 -10.48 4.21 11.37
C ASN A 196 -11.56 3.25 11.90
N THR A 197 -11.35 1.94 11.83
CA THR A 197 -12.25 0.90 12.34
C THR A 197 -11.67 0.13 13.54
N ALA A 198 -10.51 0.51 14.05
CA ALA A 198 -9.75 -0.26 15.06
C ALA A 198 -10.37 -0.29 16.47
N GLY A 199 -11.42 0.46 16.74
CA GLY A 199 -12.01 0.54 18.08
C GLY A 199 -11.04 1.12 19.11
N ASN A 200 -10.64 0.33 20.11
CA ASN A 200 -9.68 0.73 21.15
C ASN A 200 -8.23 0.36 20.83
N THR A 201 -7.96 -0.35 19.73
CA THR A 201 -6.60 -0.70 19.34
C THR A 201 -5.83 0.55 18.93
N VAL A 202 -4.73 0.84 19.64
CA VAL A 202 -3.79 1.89 19.33
C VAL A 202 -2.46 1.29 18.89
N THR A 203 -1.73 2.00 18.01
CA THR A 203 -0.46 1.54 17.43
C THR A 203 0.71 2.34 17.96
N THR A 204 1.81 1.65 18.22
CA THR A 204 3.00 2.23 18.86
C THR A 204 3.74 3.17 17.90
N GLY A 205 4.19 2.70 16.75
CA GLY A 205 4.92 3.53 15.78
C GLY A 205 4.05 4.63 15.17
N GLY A 206 2.80 4.29 14.81
CA GLY A 206 1.85 5.30 14.32
C GLY A 206 1.56 6.40 15.35
N THR A 207 1.66 6.12 16.66
CA THR A 207 1.60 7.15 17.71
C THR A 207 2.84 8.05 17.68
N GLY A 208 4.04 7.51 17.41
CA GLY A 208 5.24 8.32 17.18
C GLY A 208 5.05 9.31 16.02
N PHE A 209 4.45 8.85 14.94
CA PHE A 209 4.09 9.71 13.79
C PHE A 209 3.02 10.75 14.19
N GLY A 210 2.02 10.35 14.97
CA GLY A 210 1.01 11.26 15.52
C GLY A 210 1.60 12.37 16.39
N VAL A 211 2.62 12.06 17.21
CA VAL A 211 3.35 13.05 18.02
C VAL A 211 4.09 14.06 17.12
N MET A 212 4.72 13.60 16.04
CA MET A 212 5.35 14.50 15.06
C MET A 212 4.30 15.35 14.31
N ALA A 213 3.13 14.76 14.01
CA ALA A 213 2.00 15.49 13.43
C ALA A 213 1.46 16.58 14.38
N ILE A 214 1.44 16.33 15.71
CA ILE A 214 1.09 17.36 16.71
C ILE A 214 2.11 18.51 16.69
N VAL A 215 3.40 18.23 16.60
CA VAL A 215 4.44 19.26 16.45
C VAL A 215 4.21 20.09 15.19
N THR A 216 3.94 19.44 14.06
CA THR A 216 3.60 20.11 12.80
C THR A 216 2.37 21.00 12.95
N ALA A 217 1.31 20.51 13.59
CA ALA A 217 0.05 21.22 13.77
C ALA A 217 0.20 22.47 14.64
N VAL A 218 1.03 22.40 15.68
CA VAL A 218 1.36 23.60 16.49
C VAL A 218 2.16 24.60 15.66
N ASN A 219 3.15 24.15 14.89
CA ASN A 219 3.97 25.02 14.05
C ASN A 219 3.19 25.69 12.91
N ARG A 220 2.10 25.05 12.46
CA ARG A 220 1.19 25.55 11.41
C ARG A 220 -0.06 26.25 11.96
N ASP A 221 -0.12 26.52 13.26
CA ASP A 221 -1.25 27.16 13.93
C ASP A 221 -2.61 26.42 13.72
N PHE A 222 -2.58 25.10 13.50
CA PHE A 222 -3.81 24.29 13.47
C PHE A 222 -4.37 24.09 14.88
N ILE A 223 -3.48 24.02 15.88
CA ILE A 223 -3.76 24.00 17.31
C ILE A 223 -2.77 24.90 18.06
N THR A 224 -3.12 25.31 19.28
CA THR A 224 -2.20 26.08 20.11
C THR A 224 -1.07 25.20 20.69
N ARG A 225 0.06 25.83 21.06
CA ARG A 225 1.17 25.13 21.73
C ARG A 225 0.71 24.46 23.04
N GLN A 226 -0.14 25.13 23.81
CA GLN A 226 -0.69 24.57 25.05
C GLN A 226 -1.49 23.29 24.80
N GLN A 227 -2.35 23.29 23.77
CA GLN A 227 -3.13 22.11 23.36
C GLN A 227 -2.21 20.95 22.93
N GLY A 228 -1.19 21.25 22.11
CA GLY A 228 -0.21 20.26 21.68
C GLY A 228 0.57 19.66 22.87
N ALA A 229 1.08 20.50 23.76
CA ALA A 229 1.78 20.04 24.96
C ALA A 229 0.88 19.17 25.87
N ALA A 230 -0.39 19.56 26.05
CA ALA A 230 -1.35 18.78 26.83
C ALA A 230 -1.59 17.37 26.23
N ARG A 231 -1.75 17.26 24.91
CA ARG A 231 -1.91 15.96 24.24
C ARG A 231 -0.65 15.09 24.33
N VAL A 232 0.53 15.68 24.12
CA VAL A 232 1.81 14.95 24.29
C VAL A 232 1.97 14.49 25.74
N ARG A 233 1.61 15.33 26.74
CA ARG A 233 1.61 14.94 28.15
C ARG A 233 0.68 13.74 28.40
N GLN A 234 -0.54 13.75 27.86
CA GLN A 234 -1.49 12.65 27.98
C GLN A 234 -0.90 11.34 27.44
N ILE A 235 -0.30 11.38 26.24
CA ILE A 235 0.34 10.22 25.61
C ILE A 235 1.49 9.69 26.49
N VAL A 236 2.37 10.56 26.94
CA VAL A 236 3.53 10.19 27.78
C VAL A 236 3.08 9.60 29.11
N ASP A 237 2.05 10.17 29.77
CA ASP A 237 1.51 9.63 31.02
C ASP A 237 0.88 8.25 30.85
N PHE A 238 0.27 7.99 29.71
CA PHE A 238 -0.27 6.68 29.37
C PHE A 238 0.86 5.66 29.13
N LEU A 239 1.86 6.00 28.31
CA LEU A 239 3.01 5.13 28.00
C LEU A 239 3.82 4.73 29.23
N LYS A 240 3.88 5.57 30.26
CA LYS A 240 4.54 5.23 31.54
C LYS A 240 3.87 4.06 32.27
N LYS A 241 2.63 3.73 31.95
CA LYS A 241 1.83 2.68 32.60
C LYS A 241 1.56 1.49 31.70
N ALA A 242 1.78 1.63 30.39
CA ALA A 242 1.55 0.59 29.41
C ALA A 242 2.54 -0.56 29.56
N ASP A 243 2.17 -1.74 29.06
CA ASP A 243 3.03 -2.93 29.04
C ASP A 243 4.32 -2.66 28.28
N ARG A 244 5.44 -3.13 28.86
CA ARG A 244 6.76 -3.06 28.25
C ARG A 244 7.55 -4.35 28.49
N TYR A 245 8.37 -4.69 27.51
CA TYR A 245 9.15 -5.92 27.47
C TYR A 245 10.61 -5.57 27.25
N HIS A 246 11.42 -5.62 28.31
CA HIS A 246 12.77 -5.05 28.25
C HIS A 246 12.78 -3.62 27.72
N GLY A 247 11.82 -2.83 28.20
CA GLY A 247 11.64 -1.43 27.82
C GLY A 247 10.94 -1.18 26.47
N ALA A 248 10.86 -2.17 25.57
CA ALA A 248 10.13 -2.03 24.32
C ALA A 248 8.62 -2.17 24.52
N PHE A 249 7.84 -1.42 23.74
CA PHE A 249 6.39 -1.50 23.67
C PHE A 249 5.96 -2.58 22.67
N SER A 250 4.73 -3.07 22.81
CA SER A 250 4.12 -3.95 21.82
C SER A 250 3.75 -3.20 20.55
N HIS A 251 3.53 -3.92 19.45
CA HIS A 251 3.08 -3.37 18.18
C HIS A 251 1.73 -2.64 18.36
N TRP A 252 0.76 -3.33 18.95
CA TRP A 252 -0.56 -2.82 19.31
C TRP A 252 -0.83 -2.95 20.80
N MET A 253 -1.62 -2.03 21.33
CA MET A 253 -2.09 -2.08 22.71
C MET A 253 -3.54 -1.58 22.82
N ASP A 254 -4.23 -1.94 23.89
CA ASP A 254 -5.53 -1.38 24.23
C ASP A 254 -5.37 0.07 24.71
N GLY A 255 -6.03 0.99 24.06
CA GLY A 255 -5.91 2.42 24.36
C GLY A 255 -6.50 2.84 25.70
N ASN A 256 -7.26 1.99 26.40
CA ASN A 256 -7.77 2.26 27.75
C ASN A 256 -6.83 1.77 28.83
N SER A 257 -6.28 0.54 28.69
CA SER A 257 -5.48 -0.11 29.73
C SER A 257 -3.98 -0.02 29.50
N GLY A 258 -3.53 0.01 28.24
CA GLY A 258 -2.13 -0.12 27.86
C GLY A 258 -1.63 -1.57 27.78
N GLU A 259 -2.53 -2.53 27.93
CA GLU A 259 -2.23 -3.95 27.77
C GLU A 259 -1.96 -4.29 26.31
N THR A 260 -1.03 -5.23 26.09
CA THR A 260 -0.65 -5.69 24.75
C THR A 260 -1.82 -6.36 24.04
N ILE A 261 -2.08 -5.92 22.81
CA ILE A 261 -2.92 -6.62 21.83
C ILE A 261 -2.00 -7.34 20.85
N PRO A 262 -2.05 -8.69 20.74
CA PRO A 262 -1.20 -9.43 19.81
C PRO A 262 -1.40 -9.01 18.36
N PHE A 263 -0.33 -8.62 17.67
CA PHE A 263 -0.34 -8.39 16.22
C PHE A 263 -0.50 -9.72 15.46
N SER A 264 0.17 -10.76 15.97
CA SER A 264 0.02 -12.14 15.51
C SER A 264 0.24 -13.10 16.69
N LEU A 265 0.05 -14.40 16.48
CA LEU A 265 0.17 -15.41 17.53
C LEU A 265 1.47 -15.30 18.35
N LYS A 266 2.59 -15.05 17.69
CA LYS A 266 3.91 -14.94 18.34
C LYS A 266 4.39 -13.49 18.52
N ASP A 267 3.69 -12.55 17.91
CA ASP A 267 3.92 -11.11 18.06
C ASP A 267 2.95 -10.57 19.11
N ASN A 268 3.21 -10.96 20.35
CA ASN A 268 2.42 -10.64 21.54
C ASN A 268 3.29 -10.09 22.69
N GLY A 269 4.36 -9.40 22.34
CA GLY A 269 5.32 -8.84 23.29
C GLY A 269 5.96 -7.55 22.77
N GLY A 270 7.25 -7.36 23.06
CA GLY A 270 7.97 -6.16 22.65
C GLY A 270 8.33 -6.16 21.18
N ASP A 271 7.96 -5.08 20.47
CA ASP A 271 8.37 -4.75 19.11
C ASP A 271 9.38 -3.61 19.16
N LEU A 272 10.64 -3.91 18.83
CA LEU A 272 11.73 -2.95 18.91
C LEU A 272 11.67 -1.89 17.82
N VAL A 273 11.15 -2.22 16.63
CA VAL A 273 11.05 -1.29 15.50
C VAL A 273 9.92 -0.29 15.74
N GLU A 274 8.73 -0.76 16.14
CA GLU A 274 7.63 0.11 16.52
C GLU A 274 8.02 1.04 17.67
N THR A 275 8.76 0.50 18.67
CA THR A 275 9.32 1.29 19.78
C THR A 275 10.28 2.36 19.27
N ALA A 276 11.13 2.05 18.29
CA ALA A 276 12.05 3.02 17.71
C ALA A 276 11.31 4.14 16.96
N LEU A 277 10.26 3.81 16.23
CA LEU A 277 9.40 4.79 15.54
C LEU A 277 8.66 5.68 16.55
N LEU A 278 8.18 5.12 17.66
CA LEU A 278 7.59 5.91 18.76
C LEU A 278 8.62 6.87 19.35
N MET A 279 9.83 6.37 19.69
CA MET A 279 10.88 7.18 20.29
C MET A 279 11.38 8.27 19.34
N GLN A 280 11.40 8.04 18.03
CA GLN A 280 11.69 9.08 17.04
C GLN A 280 10.72 10.26 17.19
N GLY A 281 9.41 9.98 17.30
CA GLY A 281 8.40 11.00 17.53
C GLY A 281 8.54 11.72 18.87
N LEU A 282 8.71 10.97 19.94
CA LEU A 282 8.86 11.52 21.30
C LEU A 282 10.11 12.39 21.44
N LEU A 283 11.26 11.96 20.92
CA LEU A 283 12.49 12.74 20.93
C LEU A 283 12.37 14.02 20.09
N THR A 284 11.61 14.01 19.00
CA THR A 284 11.27 15.20 18.22
C THR A 284 10.44 16.18 19.06
N ALA A 285 9.41 15.67 19.74
CA ALA A 285 8.56 16.49 20.61
C ALA A 285 9.33 17.05 21.83
N LYS A 286 10.27 16.29 22.39
CA LYS A 286 11.18 16.75 23.47
C LYS A 286 11.95 18.02 23.05
N GLN A 287 12.40 18.08 21.81
CA GLN A 287 13.11 19.26 21.30
C GLN A 287 12.16 20.43 20.99
N TYR A 288 10.94 20.17 20.60
CA TYR A 288 9.96 21.20 20.28
C TYR A 288 9.36 21.81 21.55
N PHE A 289 8.87 20.97 22.47
CA PHE A 289 8.29 21.39 23.75
C PHE A 289 9.39 21.55 24.81
N ASN A 290 10.13 22.66 24.73
CA ASN A 290 11.32 22.95 25.53
C ASN A 290 11.25 24.28 26.28
N ALA A 291 10.04 24.87 26.41
CA ALA A 291 9.87 26.10 27.17
C ALA A 291 10.10 25.89 28.68
N GLU A 292 10.46 26.97 29.38
CA GLU A 292 10.80 26.98 30.80
C GLU A 292 9.60 26.78 31.75
N ASN A 293 8.44 26.31 31.24
CA ASN A 293 7.28 26.01 32.06
C ASN A 293 7.30 24.56 32.61
N ALA A 294 6.58 24.32 33.71
CA ALA A 294 6.59 23.03 34.42
C ALA A 294 6.07 21.86 33.55
N THR A 295 5.07 22.11 32.69
CA THR A 295 4.49 21.08 31.83
C THR A 295 5.50 20.58 30.80
N GLU A 296 6.14 21.48 30.04
CA GLU A 296 7.09 21.09 29.00
C GLU A 296 8.37 20.49 29.59
N LYS A 297 8.87 21.02 30.73
CA LYS A 297 9.98 20.38 31.47
C LYS A 297 9.65 18.95 31.89
N SER A 298 8.43 18.72 32.38
CA SER A 298 8.02 17.37 32.78
C SER A 298 7.87 16.42 31.59
N ILE A 299 7.35 16.90 30.45
CA ILE A 299 7.31 16.13 29.20
C ILE A 299 8.72 15.71 28.78
N ALA A 300 9.65 16.65 28.70
CA ALA A 300 11.03 16.38 28.29
C ALA A 300 11.72 15.36 29.21
N LYS A 301 11.54 15.50 30.53
CA LYS A 301 12.08 14.57 31.54
C LYS A 301 11.53 13.15 31.37
N ASP A 302 10.21 13.02 31.20
CA ASP A 302 9.58 11.70 31.12
C ASP A 302 9.84 11.02 29.78
N ILE A 303 9.91 11.78 28.67
CA ILE A 303 10.36 11.23 27.38
C ILE A 303 11.80 10.70 27.50
N GLN A 304 12.70 11.43 28.13
CA GLN A 304 14.07 10.99 28.35
C GLN A 304 14.10 9.67 29.13
N ALA A 305 13.35 9.59 30.22
CA ALA A 305 13.28 8.38 31.05
C ALA A 305 12.71 7.17 30.30
N LEU A 306 11.67 7.37 29.45
CA LEU A 306 11.13 6.31 28.60
C LEU A 306 12.19 5.80 27.60
N TYR A 307 12.92 6.72 26.95
CA TYR A 307 13.96 6.35 26.00
C TYR A 307 15.13 5.62 26.66
N GLU A 308 15.60 6.09 27.80
CA GLU A 308 16.70 5.49 28.56
C GLU A 308 16.36 4.09 29.08
N SER A 309 15.09 3.80 29.33
CA SER A 309 14.64 2.51 29.85
C SER A 309 14.48 1.41 28.80
N VAL A 310 14.67 1.70 27.51
CA VAL A 310 14.66 0.68 26.46
C VAL A 310 16.00 -0.07 26.48
N GLU A 311 15.95 -1.37 26.76
CA GLU A 311 17.13 -2.25 26.82
C GLU A 311 17.54 -2.70 25.41
N TRP A 312 18.03 -1.76 24.58
CA TRP A 312 18.40 -2.02 23.18
C TRP A 312 19.43 -3.14 23.04
N ASP A 313 20.41 -3.20 23.95
CA ASP A 313 21.43 -4.23 23.99
C ASP A 313 20.86 -5.63 24.28
N TRP A 314 19.79 -5.73 25.07
CA TRP A 314 19.04 -6.98 25.26
C TRP A 314 18.58 -7.59 23.94
N TYR A 315 18.06 -6.76 23.05
CA TYR A 315 17.54 -7.18 21.74
C TYR A 315 18.63 -7.61 20.77
N THR A 316 19.91 -7.59 21.16
CA THR A 316 21.00 -8.23 20.39
C THR A 316 21.09 -9.74 20.63
N LYS A 317 20.45 -10.28 21.67
CA LYS A 317 20.60 -11.67 22.13
C LYS A 317 22.08 -12.01 22.42
N ASN A 318 22.86 -11.03 22.87
CA ASN A 318 24.32 -11.09 23.03
C ASN A 318 25.07 -11.38 21.70
N GLY A 319 24.44 -11.09 20.54
CA GLY A 319 25.01 -11.28 19.21
C GLY A 319 25.29 -9.95 18.49
N ASN A 320 25.46 -10.04 17.18
CA ASN A 320 25.86 -8.92 16.32
C ASN A 320 24.72 -8.42 15.43
N SER A 321 23.47 -8.54 15.85
CA SER A 321 22.30 -7.98 15.16
C SER A 321 21.23 -7.65 16.18
N LEU A 322 20.43 -6.61 15.92
CA LEU A 322 19.19 -6.40 16.64
C LEU A 322 18.11 -7.36 16.12
N PHE A 323 17.23 -7.79 17.04
CA PHE A 323 16.07 -8.61 16.70
C PHE A 323 14.79 -7.80 16.89
N TRP A 324 13.82 -8.05 16.02
CA TRP A 324 12.59 -7.28 15.91
C TRP A 324 11.71 -7.44 17.13
N HIS A 325 11.57 -8.67 17.60
CA HIS A 325 10.51 -9.03 18.52
C HIS A 325 11.00 -9.98 19.62
N TRP A 326 10.47 -9.79 20.83
CA TRP A 326 10.57 -10.71 21.95
C TRP A 326 9.23 -10.81 22.67
N SER A 327 8.86 -12.01 23.10
CA SER A 327 7.62 -12.31 23.80
C SER A 327 7.90 -13.04 25.12
N PRO A 328 7.20 -12.72 26.22
CA PRO A 328 7.33 -13.48 27.46
C PRO A 328 6.83 -14.93 27.32
N GLU A 329 5.89 -15.19 26.40
CA GLU A 329 5.32 -16.52 26.15
C GLU A 329 6.17 -17.33 25.16
N TYR A 330 6.54 -16.71 24.04
CA TYR A 330 7.25 -17.39 22.94
C TYR A 330 8.76 -17.06 22.90
N GLN A 331 9.24 -16.23 23.80
CA GLN A 331 10.65 -15.82 23.87
C GLN A 331 11.13 -15.28 22.50
N TRP A 332 12.16 -15.85 21.94
CA TRP A 332 12.76 -15.48 20.66
C TRP A 332 12.26 -16.33 19.48
N ASP A 333 11.10 -16.98 19.58
CA ASP A 333 10.61 -17.95 18.58
C ASP A 333 10.42 -17.35 17.19
N MET A 334 10.07 -16.06 17.08
CA MET A 334 10.01 -15.38 15.76
C MET A 334 11.41 -15.26 15.13
N ASN A 335 12.44 -15.14 15.92
CA ASN A 335 13.85 -15.11 15.52
C ASN A 335 14.12 -14.23 14.28
N LEU A 336 13.52 -13.04 14.22
CA LEU A 336 13.57 -12.12 13.10
C LEU A 336 14.67 -11.06 13.31
N PRO A 337 15.86 -11.21 12.71
CA PRO A 337 16.90 -10.18 12.81
C PRO A 337 16.53 -8.96 11.95
N ILE A 338 16.79 -7.76 12.48
CA ILE A 338 16.62 -6.50 11.74
C ILE A 338 17.85 -6.30 10.86
N LYS A 339 17.72 -6.47 9.54
CA LYS A 339 18.84 -6.36 8.62
C LYS A 339 18.41 -5.95 7.21
N GLY A 340 19.32 -5.33 6.50
CA GLY A 340 19.10 -4.90 5.12
C GLY A 340 18.33 -3.59 5.03
N TRP A 341 18.14 -3.09 3.82
CA TRP A 341 17.39 -1.88 3.55
C TRP A 341 15.90 -2.10 3.83
N ASN A 342 15.41 -1.47 4.88
CA ASN A 342 14.02 -1.42 5.30
C ASN A 342 13.77 -0.18 6.17
N GLU A 343 12.61 -0.07 6.80
CA GLU A 343 12.19 1.06 7.64
C GLU A 343 12.99 1.23 8.94
N ALA A 344 13.77 0.23 9.34
CA ALA A 344 14.29 0.09 10.71
C ALA A 344 15.71 0.66 10.93
N LEU A 345 16.27 1.46 10.00
CA LEU A 345 17.56 2.14 10.25
C LEU A 345 17.54 2.94 11.56
N ILE A 346 16.42 3.61 11.83
CA ILE A 346 16.23 4.41 13.04
C ILE A 346 16.44 3.58 14.33
N THR A 347 16.09 2.29 14.32
CA THR A 347 16.28 1.39 15.45
C THR A 347 17.74 1.26 15.83
N TYR A 348 18.62 1.08 14.85
CA TYR A 348 20.07 1.02 15.08
C TYR A 348 20.65 2.36 15.53
N VAL A 349 20.16 3.47 14.95
CA VAL A 349 20.60 4.82 15.35
C VAL A 349 20.24 5.08 16.80
N LEU A 350 19.00 4.82 17.22
CA LEU A 350 18.55 5.03 18.59
C LEU A 350 19.20 4.06 19.57
N ALA A 351 19.40 2.80 19.19
CA ALA A 351 20.11 1.83 19.99
C ALA A 351 21.58 2.25 20.24
N ALA A 352 22.28 2.77 19.22
CA ALA A 352 23.63 3.28 19.38
C ALA A 352 23.69 4.59 20.20
N ALA A 353 22.62 5.39 20.13
CA ALA A 353 22.47 6.67 20.82
C ALA A 353 22.08 6.52 22.30
N SER A 354 21.60 5.35 22.73
CA SER A 354 21.16 5.12 24.11
C SER A 354 22.31 5.37 25.09
N PRO A 355 22.08 6.17 26.16
CA PRO A 355 23.09 6.39 27.17
C PRO A 355 23.26 5.19 28.12
N MET A 356 22.24 4.36 28.29
CA MET A 356 22.22 3.25 29.27
C MET A 356 22.43 1.87 28.61
N HIS A 357 21.79 1.62 27.45
CA HIS A 357 21.70 0.32 26.81
C HIS A 357 22.22 0.39 25.36
N SER A 358 23.44 0.92 25.20
CA SER A 358 23.97 1.23 23.87
C SER A 358 24.58 0.04 23.16
N ILE A 359 24.30 -0.13 21.89
CA ILE A 359 24.96 -1.12 21.03
C ILE A 359 26.28 -0.60 20.45
N SER A 360 27.19 -1.51 20.09
CA SER A 360 28.43 -1.18 19.39
C SER A 360 28.23 -1.00 17.89
N LYS A 361 29.20 -0.34 17.21
CA LYS A 361 29.23 -0.24 15.76
C LYS A 361 29.23 -1.59 15.05
N SER A 362 29.84 -2.63 15.65
CA SER A 362 29.87 -3.97 15.05
C SER A 362 28.46 -4.58 14.91
N VAL A 363 27.55 -4.29 15.83
CA VAL A 363 26.13 -4.71 15.72
C VAL A 363 25.45 -4.07 14.50
N TYR A 364 25.76 -2.80 14.22
CA TYR A 364 25.29 -2.12 13.03
C TYR A 364 25.90 -2.71 11.74
N ASP A 365 27.22 -2.84 11.70
CA ASP A 365 27.93 -3.31 10.51
C ASP A 365 27.55 -4.76 10.14
N GLN A 366 27.41 -5.64 11.12
CA GLN A 366 27.10 -7.05 10.90
C GLN A 366 25.60 -7.32 10.80
N GLY A 367 24.79 -6.66 11.61
CA GLY A 367 23.33 -6.79 11.63
C GLY A 367 22.71 -6.04 10.45
N TRP A 368 22.58 -4.73 10.55
CA TRP A 368 21.95 -3.90 9.52
C TRP A 368 22.62 -4.02 8.17
N ALA A 369 23.91 -3.72 8.12
CA ALA A 369 24.63 -3.61 6.85
C ALA A 369 25.12 -4.96 6.30
N GLY A 370 25.06 -6.05 7.10
CA GLY A 370 25.52 -7.39 6.67
C GLY A 370 26.96 -7.38 6.16
N ASN A 371 27.85 -6.60 6.79
CA ASN A 371 29.23 -6.36 6.33
C ASN A 371 29.32 -5.88 4.88
N GLY A 372 28.33 -5.09 4.42
CA GLY A 372 28.25 -4.56 3.06
C GLY A 372 27.34 -5.34 2.13
N ALA A 373 26.75 -6.47 2.56
CA ALA A 373 25.77 -7.20 1.76
C ALA A 373 24.47 -6.40 1.47
N ILE A 374 24.23 -5.32 2.23
CA ILE A 374 23.13 -4.38 2.00
C ILE A 374 23.25 -3.61 0.67
N ARG A 375 24.45 -3.54 0.06
CA ARG A 375 24.69 -2.77 -1.16
C ARG A 375 24.01 -3.41 -2.37
N ASN A 376 23.40 -2.55 -3.22
CA ASN A 376 22.80 -2.95 -4.49
C ASN A 376 23.68 -2.50 -5.66
N GLY A 377 23.76 -1.19 -5.93
CA GLY A 377 24.58 -0.62 -7.00
C GLY A 377 24.03 -0.79 -8.42
N ASN A 378 22.93 -1.49 -8.61
CA ASN A 378 22.31 -1.68 -9.92
C ASN A 378 21.49 -0.46 -10.36
N THR A 379 21.25 -0.36 -11.66
CA THR A 379 20.44 0.70 -12.28
C THR A 379 19.05 0.17 -12.63
N TYR A 380 18.02 0.88 -12.19
CA TYR A 380 16.62 0.61 -12.49
C TYR A 380 15.99 1.90 -13.04
N PHE A 381 15.38 1.87 -14.22
CA PHE A 381 14.76 3.05 -14.85
C PHE A 381 15.72 4.28 -14.88
N ASN A 382 16.97 4.05 -15.24
CA ASN A 382 18.06 5.05 -15.26
C ASN A 382 18.43 5.65 -13.88
N GLN A 383 17.97 5.07 -12.77
CA GLN A 383 18.36 5.44 -11.41
C GLN A 383 19.27 4.37 -10.81
N VAL A 384 20.44 4.77 -10.33
CA VAL A 384 21.32 3.87 -9.54
C VAL A 384 20.77 3.76 -8.14
N LEU A 385 20.53 2.53 -7.68
CA LEU A 385 20.05 2.25 -6.33
C LEU A 385 21.22 1.79 -5.44
N PRO A 386 21.66 2.60 -4.46
CA PRO A 386 22.81 2.23 -3.62
C PRO A 386 22.59 0.99 -2.75
N LEU A 387 21.43 0.86 -2.12
CA LEU A 387 21.12 -0.17 -1.12
C LEU A 387 19.85 -0.95 -1.45
N GLY A 388 19.74 -2.16 -0.89
CA GLY A 388 18.50 -2.91 -0.82
C GLY A 388 18.36 -4.01 -1.89
N SER A 389 17.21 -4.63 -1.93
CA SER A 389 16.83 -5.64 -2.90
C SER A 389 16.57 -5.03 -4.29
N SER A 390 16.22 -5.86 -5.27
CA SER A 390 15.80 -5.41 -6.60
C SER A 390 14.73 -4.31 -6.50
N SER A 391 14.97 -3.19 -7.17
CA SER A 391 14.07 -2.03 -7.24
C SER A 391 13.77 -1.32 -5.89
N GLY A 392 14.37 -1.72 -4.78
CA GLY A 392 14.30 -1.04 -3.48
C GLY A 392 13.22 -1.52 -2.51
N GLY A 393 12.18 -2.16 -2.97
CA GLY A 393 11.04 -2.57 -2.15
C GLY A 393 9.94 -1.51 -2.02
N PRO A 394 9.05 -1.61 -1.03
CA PRO A 394 7.97 -0.64 -0.78
C PRO A 394 8.52 0.71 -0.31
N LEU A 395 7.80 1.81 -0.63
CA LEU A 395 8.33 3.17 -0.36
C LEU A 395 8.42 3.52 1.13
N PHE A 396 7.67 2.88 2.02
CA PHE A 396 7.82 3.15 3.45
C PHE A 396 9.24 2.88 3.97
N PHE A 397 10.02 2.00 3.30
CA PHE A 397 11.45 1.80 3.58
C PHE A 397 12.29 3.09 3.43
N ALA A 398 11.93 3.94 2.47
CA ALA A 398 12.59 5.22 2.24
C ALA A 398 12.01 6.36 3.10
N GLN A 399 10.97 6.10 3.88
CA GLN A 399 10.20 7.14 4.58
C GLN A 399 10.32 7.05 6.10
N TYR A 400 10.00 5.92 6.74
CA TYR A 400 9.77 5.86 8.19
C TYR A 400 10.99 6.24 9.04
N SER A 401 12.18 5.71 8.75
CA SER A 401 13.40 6.15 9.45
C SER A 401 13.71 7.63 9.19
N PHE A 402 13.34 8.13 8.02
CA PHE A 402 13.65 9.50 7.58
C PHE A 402 12.56 10.52 7.90
N LEU A 403 11.57 10.16 8.70
CA LEU A 403 10.65 11.15 9.27
C LEU A 403 11.38 12.12 10.19
N GLY A 404 12.35 11.62 10.96
CA GLY A 404 13.22 12.39 11.85
C GLY A 404 14.67 12.49 11.38
N LEU A 405 15.27 11.41 10.85
CA LEU A 405 16.60 11.46 10.27
C LEU A 405 16.61 12.26 8.98
N ASN A 406 17.41 13.32 8.91
CA ASN A 406 17.57 14.08 7.68
C ASN A 406 18.52 13.33 6.71
N PRO A 407 18.04 12.81 5.58
CA PRO A 407 18.89 12.07 4.65
C PRO A 407 19.85 12.97 3.86
N ASN A 408 19.60 14.29 3.81
CA ASN A 408 20.42 15.23 3.02
C ASN A 408 21.84 15.35 3.60
N GLY A 409 22.81 14.82 2.87
CA GLY A 409 24.20 14.78 3.28
C GLY A 409 24.50 13.74 4.38
N LEU A 410 23.55 12.89 4.74
CA LEU A 410 23.76 11.77 5.66
C LEU A 410 24.45 10.62 4.90
N LYS A 411 25.66 10.26 5.37
CA LYS A 411 26.50 9.22 4.76
C LYS A 411 27.12 8.32 5.80
N ASP A 412 27.28 7.06 5.45
CA ASP A 412 28.08 6.09 6.19
C ASP A 412 29.08 5.37 5.26
N ALA A 413 29.61 4.23 5.72
CA ALA A 413 30.52 3.41 4.90
C ALA A 413 29.81 2.72 3.71
N TYR A 414 28.48 2.69 3.67
CA TYR A 414 27.70 1.88 2.75
C TYR A 414 26.96 2.71 1.70
N ALA A 415 26.46 3.90 2.04
CA ALA A 415 25.70 4.75 1.13
C ALA A 415 25.72 6.25 1.49
N ASP A 416 25.33 7.06 0.50
CA ASP A 416 24.75 8.39 0.66
C ASP A 416 23.21 8.22 0.72
N TYR A 417 22.62 8.51 1.88
CA TYR A 417 21.18 8.26 2.13
C TYR A 417 20.28 9.24 1.38
N GLY A 418 20.73 10.46 1.10
CA GLY A 418 20.00 11.38 0.23
C GLY A 418 19.85 10.83 -1.19
N THR A 419 20.93 10.23 -1.72
CA THR A 419 20.89 9.54 -3.02
C THR A 419 19.99 8.30 -2.94
N GLN A 420 20.10 7.51 -1.88
CA GLN A 420 19.33 6.28 -1.70
C GLN A 420 17.81 6.53 -1.73
N VAL A 421 17.31 7.44 -0.88
CA VAL A 421 15.85 7.68 -0.78
C VAL A 421 15.29 8.34 -2.04
N LYS A 422 16.07 9.23 -2.66
CA LYS A 422 15.68 9.87 -3.93
C LYS A 422 15.63 8.86 -5.07
N SER A 423 16.67 8.03 -5.23
CA SER A 423 16.68 6.99 -6.27
C SER A 423 15.54 6.01 -6.09
N HIS A 424 15.27 5.56 -4.85
CA HIS A 424 14.17 4.63 -4.55
C HIS A 424 12.80 5.23 -4.96
N ALA A 425 12.53 6.49 -4.59
CA ALA A 425 11.29 7.17 -4.98
C ALA A 425 11.17 7.36 -6.51
N LEU A 426 12.25 7.77 -7.18
CA LEU A 426 12.26 7.93 -8.64
C LEU A 426 12.11 6.60 -9.38
N ILE A 427 12.67 5.50 -8.89
CA ILE A 427 12.50 4.16 -9.47
C ILE A 427 11.01 3.79 -9.51
N GLN A 428 10.27 4.02 -8.43
CA GLN A 428 8.84 3.72 -8.41
C GLN A 428 8.02 4.68 -9.28
N TYR A 429 8.36 5.96 -9.31
CA TYR A 429 7.74 6.92 -10.21
C TYR A 429 7.93 6.52 -11.69
N GLU A 430 9.16 6.24 -12.11
CA GLU A 430 9.47 5.86 -13.49
C GLU A 430 8.87 4.48 -13.86
N TYR A 431 8.76 3.55 -12.90
CA TYR A 431 8.03 2.29 -13.08
C TYR A 431 6.55 2.54 -13.41
N ALA A 432 5.87 3.36 -12.61
CA ALA A 432 4.47 3.68 -12.84
C ALA A 432 4.26 4.42 -14.17
N LYS A 433 5.18 5.32 -14.53
CA LYS A 433 5.19 6.04 -15.81
C LYS A 433 5.40 5.11 -17.00
N ALA A 434 6.32 4.16 -16.90
CA ALA A 434 6.58 3.15 -17.93
C ALA A 434 5.43 2.12 -18.01
N ASN A 435 4.77 1.86 -16.90
CA ASN A 435 3.62 0.98 -16.75
C ASN A 435 3.78 -0.38 -17.47
N PRO A 436 4.82 -1.18 -17.17
CA PRO A 436 5.12 -2.39 -17.93
C PRO A 436 4.07 -3.49 -17.81
N LYS A 437 3.22 -3.41 -16.76
CA LYS A 437 2.09 -4.35 -16.54
C LYS A 437 0.77 -3.85 -17.12
N ALA A 438 0.77 -2.70 -17.79
CA ALA A 438 -0.40 -2.09 -18.43
C ALA A 438 -1.59 -1.89 -17.47
N TYR A 439 -1.35 -1.53 -16.21
CA TYR A 439 -2.41 -1.19 -15.26
C TYR A 439 -3.08 0.12 -15.64
N TYR A 440 -4.40 0.08 -15.76
CA TYR A 440 -5.18 1.28 -16.03
C TYR A 440 -5.01 2.30 -14.90
N GLY A 441 -4.67 3.52 -15.28
CA GLY A 441 -4.45 4.64 -14.36
C GLY A 441 -2.99 4.91 -14.01
N TYR A 442 -2.08 3.94 -14.08
CA TYR A 442 -0.66 4.17 -13.83
C TYR A 442 -0.07 5.19 -14.81
N GLY A 443 0.80 6.06 -14.32
CA GLY A 443 1.46 7.10 -15.11
C GLY A 443 2.09 8.18 -14.25
N GLU A 444 2.49 9.28 -14.88
CA GLU A 444 3.17 10.40 -14.21
C GLU A 444 2.36 11.04 -13.05
N ASN A 445 1.04 10.93 -13.10
CA ASN A 445 0.14 11.53 -12.12
C ASN A 445 -0.40 10.51 -11.11
N CYS A 446 -0.17 9.21 -11.32
CA CYS A 446 -0.74 8.14 -10.50
C CYS A 446 0.32 7.07 -10.26
N TRP A 447 0.96 7.15 -9.09
CA TRP A 447 2.07 6.30 -8.69
C TRP A 447 2.17 6.20 -7.18
N GLY A 448 2.92 5.22 -6.70
CA GLY A 448 3.25 5.02 -5.29
C GLY A 448 2.83 3.66 -4.78
N LEU A 449 3.83 2.78 -4.54
CA LEU A 449 3.66 1.44 -4.02
C LEU A 449 4.23 1.37 -2.60
N THR A 450 3.40 0.94 -1.66
CA THR A 450 3.81 0.72 -0.27
C THR A 450 2.92 -0.35 0.36
N ALA A 451 3.16 -0.73 1.60
CA ALA A 451 2.24 -1.57 2.34
C ALA A 451 0.92 -0.82 2.54
N SER A 452 -0.20 -1.44 2.21
CA SER A 452 -1.54 -0.84 2.30
C SER A 452 -2.65 -1.88 2.21
N ASP A 453 -3.88 -1.45 2.46
CA ASP A 453 -5.04 -2.28 2.13
C ASP A 453 -5.05 -2.65 0.65
N ASP A 454 -5.60 -3.80 0.37
CA ASP A 454 -5.69 -4.43 -0.95
C ASP A 454 -7.10 -4.96 -1.19
N ILE A 455 -7.42 -5.26 -2.41
CA ILE A 455 -8.72 -5.83 -2.82
C ILE A 455 -9.07 -7.10 -2.03
N ASN A 456 -8.05 -7.85 -1.62
CA ASN A 456 -8.19 -9.12 -0.89
C ASN A 456 -7.67 -9.06 0.56
N GLY A 457 -7.45 -7.87 1.12
CA GLY A 457 -6.98 -7.71 2.50
C GLY A 457 -5.92 -6.63 2.64
N TYR A 458 -4.70 -6.98 3.07
CA TYR A 458 -3.55 -6.09 3.23
C TYR A 458 -2.33 -6.69 2.55
N LEU A 459 -1.60 -5.91 1.76
CA LEU A 459 -0.45 -6.38 1.00
C LEU A 459 0.69 -5.36 1.02
N THR A 460 1.92 -5.86 1.03
CA THR A 460 3.10 -5.04 0.83
C THR A 460 3.35 -4.88 -0.66
N HIS A 461 2.85 -3.76 -1.24
CA HIS A 461 3.02 -3.46 -2.65
C HIS A 461 4.41 -2.92 -2.93
N GLU A 462 5.05 -3.47 -3.92
CA GLU A 462 6.32 -3.04 -4.49
C GLU A 462 6.38 -3.45 -5.98
N ILE A 463 7.39 -3.02 -6.73
CA ILE A 463 7.51 -3.30 -8.17
C ILE A 463 7.42 -4.80 -8.49
N ASN A 464 8.04 -5.64 -7.65
CA ASN A 464 8.01 -7.10 -7.83
C ASN A 464 6.73 -7.76 -7.29
N ASN A 465 5.95 -7.06 -6.49
CA ASN A 465 4.69 -7.50 -5.90
C ASN A 465 3.58 -6.47 -6.13
N ASP A 466 3.39 -6.09 -7.40
CA ASP A 466 2.42 -5.09 -7.84
C ASP A 466 1.22 -5.78 -8.52
N ASN A 467 0.02 -5.43 -8.09
CA ASN A 467 -1.26 -5.88 -8.62
C ASN A 467 -2.19 -4.74 -9.07
N GLY A 468 -1.63 -3.53 -9.26
CA GLY A 468 -2.38 -2.36 -9.74
C GLY A 468 -3.03 -1.52 -8.64
N VAL A 469 -2.58 -1.66 -7.39
CA VAL A 469 -3.00 -0.82 -6.25
C VAL A 469 -1.99 0.29 -6.00
N VAL A 470 -2.49 1.51 -5.80
CA VAL A 470 -1.71 2.72 -5.50
C VAL A 470 -2.12 3.26 -4.13
N SER A 471 -1.13 3.68 -3.34
CA SER A 471 -1.35 4.30 -2.02
C SER A 471 -0.94 5.77 -2.07
N PRO A 472 -1.84 6.71 -1.75
CA PRO A 472 -1.52 8.13 -1.74
C PRO A 472 -0.32 8.48 -0.85
N THR A 473 -0.18 7.82 0.30
CA THR A 473 0.93 8.03 1.23
C THR A 473 2.29 7.83 0.56
N ALA A 474 2.44 6.83 -0.30
CA ALA A 474 3.71 6.51 -0.95
C ALA A 474 4.24 7.69 -1.80
N ALA A 475 3.38 8.30 -2.63
CA ALA A 475 3.74 9.45 -3.44
C ALA A 475 3.88 10.74 -2.61
N LEU A 476 2.96 10.97 -1.65
CA LEU A 476 2.93 12.24 -0.89
C LEU A 476 3.99 12.29 0.21
N SER A 477 4.35 11.15 0.81
CA SER A 477 5.46 11.09 1.75
C SER A 477 6.83 11.16 1.07
N SER A 478 6.86 11.15 -0.26
CA SER A 478 8.07 11.34 -1.07
C SER A 478 8.34 12.81 -1.46
N PHE A 479 7.53 13.77 -1.02
CA PHE A 479 7.69 15.20 -1.34
C PHE A 479 9.11 15.74 -1.17
N PRO A 480 9.87 15.44 -0.10
CA PRO A 480 11.24 15.95 0.03
C PRO A 480 12.21 15.39 -1.01
N TYR A 481 11.90 14.26 -1.63
CA TYR A 481 12.75 13.53 -2.57
C TYR A 481 12.39 13.81 -4.02
N THR A 482 11.10 13.93 -4.31
CA THR A 482 10.50 14.06 -5.65
C THR A 482 9.39 15.11 -5.68
N PRO A 483 9.69 16.41 -5.37
CA PRO A 483 8.64 17.41 -5.16
C PRO A 483 7.76 17.65 -6.38
N ALA A 484 8.32 17.62 -7.58
CA ALA A 484 7.55 17.83 -8.81
C ALA A 484 6.61 16.65 -9.11
N GLU A 485 7.11 15.44 -8.96
CA GLU A 485 6.37 14.18 -9.18
C GLU A 485 5.27 14.00 -8.12
N SER A 486 5.60 14.26 -6.86
CA SER A 486 4.64 14.21 -5.74
C SER A 486 3.53 15.25 -5.87
N MET A 487 3.85 16.46 -6.37
CA MET A 487 2.84 17.49 -6.61
C MET A 487 1.90 17.13 -7.78
N LYS A 488 2.41 16.48 -8.84
CA LYS A 488 1.56 15.95 -9.91
C LYS A 488 0.57 14.90 -9.35
N ALA A 489 1.07 13.97 -8.52
CA ALA A 489 0.24 12.95 -7.88
C ALA A 489 -0.81 13.59 -6.95
N LEU A 490 -0.40 14.54 -6.09
CA LEU A 490 -1.31 15.24 -5.19
C LEU A 490 -2.47 15.92 -5.94
N ARG A 491 -2.16 16.65 -7.02
CA ARG A 491 -3.18 17.32 -7.84
C ARG A 491 -4.14 16.32 -8.48
N PHE A 492 -3.63 15.21 -8.99
CA PHE A 492 -4.45 14.14 -9.58
C PHE A 492 -5.34 13.49 -8.53
N PHE A 493 -4.79 13.11 -7.39
CA PHE A 493 -5.53 12.49 -6.29
C PHE A 493 -6.64 13.41 -5.76
N TYR A 494 -6.34 14.69 -5.58
CA TYR A 494 -7.31 15.62 -5.02
C TYR A 494 -8.35 16.08 -6.05
N TYR A 495 -7.91 16.54 -7.23
CA TYR A 495 -8.84 17.14 -8.20
C TYR A 495 -9.60 16.13 -9.03
N GLN A 496 -9.00 15.00 -9.40
CA GLN A 496 -9.65 14.04 -10.29
C GLN A 496 -10.24 12.84 -9.56
N LEU A 497 -9.66 12.42 -8.44
CA LEU A 497 -10.13 11.28 -7.65
C LEU A 497 -10.73 11.68 -6.29
N GLY A 498 -10.79 12.96 -5.96
CA GLY A 498 -11.16 13.41 -4.64
C GLY A 498 -12.56 12.97 -4.19
N ASP A 499 -13.51 12.81 -5.11
CA ASP A 499 -14.83 12.24 -4.80
C ASP A 499 -14.80 10.75 -4.40
N LYS A 500 -13.68 10.06 -4.61
CA LYS A 500 -13.47 8.64 -4.29
C LYS A 500 -12.56 8.41 -3.10
N ILE A 501 -11.48 9.19 -3.00
CA ILE A 501 -10.38 8.91 -2.05
C ILE A 501 -10.11 10.03 -1.05
N TRP A 502 -10.87 11.13 -1.05
CA TRP A 502 -10.72 12.23 -0.10
C TRP A 502 -11.88 12.29 0.87
N GLY A 503 -11.59 12.17 2.16
CA GLY A 503 -12.61 12.07 3.19
C GLY A 503 -12.30 12.86 4.47
N LYS A 504 -12.90 12.39 5.56
CA LYS A 504 -12.84 13.04 6.88
C LYS A 504 -11.41 13.23 7.40
N TYR A 505 -10.50 12.30 7.08
CA TYR A 505 -9.12 12.29 7.56
C TYR A 505 -8.09 12.47 6.44
N GLY A 506 -8.46 13.14 5.35
CA GLY A 506 -7.61 13.27 4.17
C GLY A 506 -7.80 12.13 3.19
N PHE A 507 -6.73 11.70 2.54
CA PHE A 507 -6.77 10.59 1.59
C PHE A 507 -7.01 9.26 2.29
N THR A 508 -7.78 8.37 1.64
CA THR A 508 -7.91 6.98 2.05
C THR A 508 -6.61 6.22 1.78
N ASP A 509 -6.50 5.03 2.36
CA ASP A 509 -5.28 4.24 2.39
C ASP A 509 -4.78 3.85 1.00
N ALA A 510 -5.66 3.30 0.16
CA ALA A 510 -5.29 2.80 -1.15
C ALA A 510 -6.44 2.85 -2.16
N PHE A 511 -6.11 2.71 -3.45
CA PHE A 511 -7.08 2.57 -4.52
C PHE A 511 -6.49 1.84 -5.74
N SER A 512 -7.36 1.34 -6.61
CA SER A 512 -6.98 0.78 -7.90
C SER A 512 -7.97 1.22 -8.99
N LEU A 513 -7.50 2.00 -9.96
CA LEU A 513 -8.31 2.34 -11.14
C LEU A 513 -8.52 1.12 -12.05
N HIS A 514 -7.52 0.21 -12.09
CA HIS A 514 -7.59 -1.02 -12.87
C HIS A 514 -8.66 -1.99 -12.37
N HIS A 515 -8.97 -1.95 -11.10
CA HIS A 515 -10.02 -2.77 -10.47
C HIS A 515 -11.29 -1.98 -10.15
N ALA A 516 -11.31 -0.66 -10.38
CA ALA A 516 -12.34 0.27 -9.93
C ALA A 516 -12.64 0.08 -8.43
N TRP A 517 -11.56 -0.05 -7.61
CA TRP A 517 -11.62 -0.29 -6.18
C TRP A 517 -11.00 0.88 -5.41
N PHE A 518 -11.62 1.26 -4.30
CA PHE A 518 -11.21 2.36 -3.44
C PHE A 518 -11.39 1.93 -1.99
N ALA A 519 -10.32 1.99 -1.20
CA ALA A 519 -10.39 1.73 0.24
C ALA A 519 -11.23 2.81 0.94
N ASP A 520 -11.96 2.41 1.97
CA ASP A 520 -12.67 3.31 2.88
C ASP A 520 -11.92 3.50 4.21
N SER A 521 -10.78 2.85 4.34
CA SER A 521 -9.89 2.90 5.49
C SER A 521 -8.91 4.07 5.43
N THR A 522 -8.45 4.45 6.62
CA THR A 522 -7.31 5.33 6.88
C THR A 522 -6.50 4.74 8.03
N LEU A 523 -5.18 4.63 7.88
CA LEU A 523 -4.27 4.01 8.84
C LEU A 523 -3.30 5.05 9.43
N ALA A 524 -2.96 4.92 10.70
CA ALA A 524 -2.02 5.83 11.36
C ALA A 524 -0.66 5.86 10.66
N ILE A 525 -0.18 4.68 10.24
CA ILE A 525 1.13 4.52 9.61
C ILE A 525 1.22 5.15 8.22
N ASP A 526 0.08 5.45 7.58
CA ASP A 526 0.00 6.10 6.27
C ASP A 526 -0.30 7.59 6.38
N GLN A 527 -1.17 7.98 7.32
CA GLN A 527 -1.53 9.37 7.54
C GLN A 527 -0.37 10.20 8.12
N GLY A 528 0.40 9.62 9.04
CA GLY A 528 1.51 10.33 9.68
C GLY A 528 2.63 10.75 8.72
N PRO A 529 3.18 9.85 7.93
CA PRO A 529 4.23 10.19 6.97
C PRO A 529 3.85 11.30 6.00
N MET A 530 2.59 11.36 5.52
CA MET A 530 2.13 12.46 4.66
C MET A 530 2.28 13.83 5.33
N ILE A 531 1.82 13.97 6.57
CA ILE A 531 1.91 15.24 7.31
C ILE A 531 3.36 15.64 7.53
N ILE A 532 4.17 14.68 8.00
CA ILE A 532 5.55 14.88 8.43
C ILE A 532 6.44 15.22 7.22
N MET A 533 6.32 14.46 6.14
CA MET A 533 7.19 14.66 4.98
C MET A 533 6.80 15.88 4.16
N ILE A 534 5.52 16.26 4.10
CA ILE A 534 5.12 17.55 3.55
C ILE A 534 5.74 18.68 4.40
N GLU A 535 5.76 18.58 5.74
CA GLU A 535 6.40 19.59 6.59
C GLU A 535 7.92 19.62 6.40
N ASN A 536 8.56 18.45 6.30
CA ASN A 536 10.00 18.38 6.01
C ASN A 536 10.35 18.97 4.64
N TYR A 537 9.50 18.80 3.63
CA TYR A 537 9.66 19.49 2.34
C TYR A 537 9.55 21.01 2.48
N ARG A 538 8.54 21.51 3.22
CA ARG A 538 8.25 22.94 3.35
C ARG A 538 9.24 23.71 4.24
N SER A 539 9.67 23.12 5.36
CA SER A 539 10.42 23.83 6.40
C SER A 539 11.61 23.06 7.01
N GLN A 540 11.69 21.76 6.76
CA GLN A 540 12.63 20.83 7.42
C GLN A 540 12.45 20.77 8.96
N LEU A 541 11.29 21.11 9.49
CA LEU A 541 11.07 21.26 10.93
C LEU A 541 11.42 20.01 11.71
N LEU A 542 10.82 18.86 11.32
CA LEU A 542 10.97 17.61 12.08
C LEU A 542 12.42 17.11 12.00
N TRP A 543 13.07 17.23 10.84
CA TRP A 543 14.48 16.92 10.65
C TRP A 543 15.37 17.77 11.54
N LYS A 544 15.17 19.10 11.58
CA LYS A 544 15.95 20.00 12.45
C LYS A 544 15.79 19.65 13.92
N LEU A 545 14.56 19.38 14.35
CA LEU A 545 14.28 19.02 15.74
C LEU A 545 14.89 17.68 16.12
N PHE A 546 14.63 16.62 15.35
CA PHE A 546 15.16 15.29 15.67
C PHE A 546 16.70 15.27 15.65
N MET A 547 17.31 15.82 14.59
CA MET A 547 18.76 15.90 14.44
C MET A 547 19.45 16.84 15.44
N SER A 548 18.70 17.68 16.18
CA SER A 548 19.27 18.52 17.25
C SER A 548 19.54 17.77 18.56
N ASN A 549 18.92 16.55 18.74
CA ASN A 549 19.16 15.74 19.92
C ASN A 549 20.64 15.33 20.02
N GLN A 550 21.26 15.61 21.18
CA GLN A 550 22.68 15.30 21.38
C GLN A 550 22.95 13.79 21.37
N GLU A 551 22.02 13.00 21.91
CA GLU A 551 22.07 11.54 21.90
C GLU A 551 22.09 11.01 20.46
N VAL A 552 21.17 11.50 19.60
CA VAL A 552 21.09 11.11 18.18
C VAL A 552 22.40 11.42 17.44
N LYS A 553 22.97 12.61 17.66
CA LYS A 553 24.28 12.99 17.09
C LYS A 553 25.39 12.04 17.54
N THR A 554 25.40 11.70 18.83
CA THR A 554 26.39 10.77 19.41
C THR A 554 26.24 9.37 18.80
N GLY A 555 25.00 8.86 18.69
CA GLY A 555 24.70 7.56 18.07
C GLY A 555 25.14 7.50 16.62
N LEU A 556 24.80 8.50 15.83
CA LEU A 556 25.20 8.58 14.42
C LEU A 556 26.73 8.57 14.25
N ARG A 557 27.45 9.39 15.03
CA ARG A 557 28.93 9.39 15.03
C ARG A 557 29.51 8.03 15.42
N LYS A 558 28.93 7.39 16.46
CA LYS A 558 29.34 6.06 16.94
C LYS A 558 29.20 4.99 15.86
N LEU A 559 28.15 5.06 15.04
CA LEU A 559 27.93 4.15 13.91
C LEU A 559 28.79 4.50 12.70
N GLY A 560 29.49 5.64 12.69
CA GLY A 560 30.37 6.08 11.61
C GLY A 560 29.66 6.91 10.55
N PHE A 561 28.50 7.48 10.87
CA PHE A 561 27.84 8.44 9.97
C PHE A 561 28.54 9.79 9.97
N SER A 562 28.44 10.45 8.83
CA SER A 562 28.77 11.86 8.65
C SER A 562 27.55 12.60 8.12
N SER A 563 27.37 13.85 8.54
CA SER A 563 26.30 14.73 8.08
C SER A 563 26.64 16.18 8.46
N PRO A 564 26.23 17.19 7.67
CA PRO A 564 26.32 18.59 8.11
C PRO A 564 25.47 18.91 9.35
N ASN A 565 24.57 18.00 9.76
CA ASN A 565 23.65 18.18 10.88
C ASN A 565 24.10 17.49 12.21
N ILE A 566 25.27 16.85 12.25
CA ILE A 566 25.80 16.12 13.43
C ILE A 566 27.15 16.63 13.90
#